data_c6d68c52c5f4dcd1880af672c105ed37
#
_entry.id   c6d68c52c5f4dcd1880af672c105ed37
#
_cell.length_a   1.000
_cell.length_b   1.000
_cell.length_c   1.000
_cell.angle_alpha   90.00
_cell.angle_beta   90.00
_cell.angle_gamma   90.00
#
_symmetry.space_group_name_H-M   'P 1'
#
loop_
_entity.id
_entity.type
_entity.pdbx_description
1 polymer ?
#
loop_
_entity_poly.entity_id
_entity_poly.type
_entity_poly.pdbx_seq_one_letter_code
_entity_poly.pdbx_strand_id
1 'polypeptide(L)'
;MRVKFVIAAQNKPDVLPRVVLLFHRSAIDIESIHMPVRKKKASEMTLTITVDGTDPNAHRMAVILEKLVEVLSVETILRGF
;
A
#
# COMPACT_ATOMS: atom_id res chain seq x y z
N MET A 1 -2.67 -0.43 17.68
CA MET A 1 -2.41 -1.45 16.64
C MET A 1 -2.07 -0.79 15.32
N ARG A 2 -1.08 -1.31 14.64
CA ARG A 2 -0.68 -0.82 13.32
C ARG A 2 -0.89 -1.90 12.28
N VAL A 3 -1.30 -1.49 11.09
CA VAL A 3 -1.44 -2.38 9.94
C VAL A 3 -0.43 -1.96 8.90
N LYS A 4 0.34 -2.93 8.40
CA LYS A 4 1.26 -2.73 7.29
C LYS A 4 0.73 -3.44 6.07
N PHE A 5 0.68 -2.72 4.96
CA PHE A 5 0.35 -3.29 3.66
C PHE A 5 1.64 -3.38 2.85
N VAL A 6 2.06 -4.61 2.55
CA VAL A 6 3.21 -4.85 1.67
C VAL A 6 2.66 -5.08 0.26
N ILE A 7 2.88 -4.13 -0.61
CA ILE A 7 2.28 -4.09 -1.94
C ILE A 7 3.34 -4.37 -3.00
N ALA A 8 3.18 -5.46 -3.73
CA ALA A 8 3.98 -5.71 -4.92
C ALA A 8 3.21 -5.20 -6.13
N ALA A 9 3.85 -4.39 -6.94
CA ALA A 9 3.21 -3.73 -8.07
C ALA A 9 4.16 -3.65 -9.28
N GLN A 10 3.58 -3.37 -10.43
CA GLN A 10 4.36 -3.06 -11.63
C GLN A 10 5.17 -1.78 -11.39
N ASN A 11 6.41 -1.78 -11.86
CA ASN A 11 7.33 -0.65 -11.67
C ASN A 11 7.04 0.47 -12.68
N LYS A 12 5.99 1.24 -12.42
CA LYS A 12 5.56 2.39 -13.24
C LYS A 12 5.48 3.65 -12.40
N PRO A 13 5.82 4.82 -12.95
CA PRO A 13 5.90 6.06 -12.18
C PRO A 13 4.56 6.51 -11.58
N ASP A 14 3.44 6.16 -12.18
CA ASP A 14 2.12 6.58 -11.73
C ASP A 14 1.51 5.66 -10.66
N VAL A 15 2.15 4.54 -10.32
CA VAL A 15 1.60 3.58 -9.37
C VAL A 15 1.57 4.14 -7.95
N LEU A 16 2.67 4.73 -7.49
CA LEU A 16 2.74 5.28 -6.13
C LEU A 16 1.66 6.34 -5.88
N PRO A 17 1.52 7.38 -6.72
CA PRO A 17 0.47 8.38 -6.48
C PRO A 17 -0.94 7.80 -6.54
N ARG A 18 -1.19 6.79 -7.37
CA ARG A 18 -2.50 6.16 -7.45
C ARG A 18 -2.81 5.35 -6.19
N VAL A 19 -1.82 4.65 -5.65
CA VAL A 19 -1.96 3.93 -4.39
C VAL A 19 -2.26 4.89 -3.24
N VAL A 20 -1.47 5.98 -3.13
CA VAL A 20 -1.67 7.00 -2.10
C VAL A 20 -3.07 7.61 -2.20
N LEU A 21 -3.55 7.87 -3.43
CA LEU A 21 -4.87 8.42 -3.65
C LEU A 21 -5.98 7.50 -3.14
N LEU A 22 -5.83 6.19 -3.24
CA LEU A 22 -6.80 5.24 -2.71
C LEU A 22 -6.93 5.34 -1.18
N PHE A 23 -5.80 5.48 -0.48
CA PHE A 23 -5.82 5.72 0.96
C PHE A 23 -6.52 7.03 1.30
N HIS A 24 -6.21 8.09 0.54
CA HIS A 24 -6.83 9.39 0.73
C HIS A 24 -8.35 9.33 0.54
N ARG A 25 -8.81 8.67 -0.52
CA ARG A 25 -10.26 8.53 -0.80
C ARG A 25 -10.98 7.70 0.24
N SER A 26 -10.28 6.80 0.91
CA SER A 26 -10.83 5.98 1.98
C SER A 26 -10.75 6.67 3.35
N ALA A 27 -10.30 7.93 3.38
CA ALA A 27 -10.11 8.73 4.59
C ALA A 27 -9.19 8.04 5.62
N ILE A 28 -8.16 7.36 5.12
CA ILE A 28 -7.18 6.70 5.95
C ILE A 28 -5.88 7.50 5.93
N ASP A 29 -5.41 7.91 7.10
CA ASP A 29 -4.14 8.59 7.23
C ASP A 29 -2.99 7.58 7.13
N ILE A 30 -2.04 7.88 6.26
CA ILE A 30 -0.83 7.09 6.13
C ILE A 30 0.18 7.57 7.17
N GLU A 31 0.63 6.66 8.05
CA GLU A 31 1.65 6.98 9.04
C GLU A 31 3.06 6.96 8.42
N SER A 32 3.33 5.99 7.55
CA SER A 32 4.61 5.90 6.87
C SER A 32 4.50 5.16 5.55
N ILE A 33 5.39 5.51 4.63
CA ILE A 33 5.58 4.80 3.38
C ILE A 33 7.05 4.43 3.29
N HIS A 34 7.32 3.14 3.08
CA HIS A 34 8.67 2.66 2.81
C HIS A 34 8.72 2.07 1.42
N MET A 35 9.62 2.59 0.61
CA MET A 35 9.87 2.07 -0.72
C MET A 35 11.37 1.86 -0.87
N PRO A 36 11.83 0.60 -0.98
CA PRO A 36 13.25 0.34 -1.25
C PRO A 36 13.68 1.04 -2.53
N VAL A 37 14.99 1.30 -2.66
CA VAL A 37 15.52 1.98 -3.84
C VAL A 37 14.99 1.30 -5.10
N ARG A 38 14.26 2.09 -5.89
CA ARG A 38 13.64 1.62 -7.11
C ARG A 38 14.67 1.48 -8.20
N LYS A 39 14.84 0.27 -8.70
CA LYS A 39 15.71 0.02 -9.87
C LYS A 39 14.86 0.29 -11.11
N LYS A 40 15.26 1.27 -11.91
CA LYS A 40 14.51 1.65 -13.12
C LYS A 40 14.25 0.50 -14.08
N LYS A 41 15.15 -0.48 -14.13
CA LYS A 41 15.04 -1.63 -15.03
C LYS A 41 14.26 -2.80 -14.43
N ALA A 42 13.91 -2.75 -13.17
CA ALA A 42 13.12 -3.82 -12.56
C ALA A 42 11.68 -3.76 -13.07
N SER A 43 11.08 -4.93 -13.29
CA SER A 43 9.69 -5.02 -13.74
C SER A 43 8.69 -4.78 -12.62
N GLU A 44 9.11 -4.98 -11.37
CA GLU A 44 8.26 -4.89 -10.19
C GLU A 44 8.88 -3.97 -9.15
N MET A 45 8.02 -3.40 -8.31
CA MET A 45 8.43 -2.63 -7.16
C MET A 45 7.62 -3.05 -5.92
N THR A 46 8.15 -2.76 -4.73
CA THR A 46 7.50 -3.06 -3.47
C THR A 46 7.31 -1.79 -2.66
N LEU A 47 6.11 -1.63 -2.13
CA LEU A 47 5.76 -0.52 -1.25
C LEU A 47 5.28 -1.10 0.08
N THR A 48 5.73 -0.53 1.19
CA THR A 48 5.18 -0.84 2.51
C THR A 48 4.51 0.40 3.07
N ILE A 49 3.21 0.33 3.30
CA ILE A 49 2.43 1.45 3.82
C ILE A 49 1.89 1.05 5.19
N THR A 50 2.17 1.89 6.18
CA THR A 50 1.71 1.67 7.55
C THR A 50 0.62 2.66 7.91
N VAL A 51 -0.46 2.16 8.49
CA VAL A 51 -1.59 2.95 8.93
C VAL A 51 -2.03 2.54 10.34
N ASP A 52 -2.88 3.37 10.96
CA ASP A 52 -3.51 3.03 12.24
C ASP A 52 -4.55 1.93 12.03
N GLY A 53 -4.32 0.78 12.66
CA GLY A 53 -5.21 -0.37 12.55
C GLY A 53 -6.54 -0.22 13.29
N THR A 54 -6.72 0.85 14.07
CA THR A 54 -8.01 1.13 14.71
C THR A 54 -9.01 1.78 13.75
N ASP A 55 -8.53 2.28 12.61
CA ASP A 55 -9.41 2.83 11.59
C ASP A 55 -10.27 1.71 10.99
N PRO A 56 -11.60 1.80 11.03
CA PRO A 56 -12.47 0.75 10.51
C PRO A 56 -12.30 0.52 9.01
N ASN A 57 -11.85 1.53 8.27
CA ASN A 57 -11.62 1.41 6.83
C ASN A 57 -10.33 0.68 6.48
N ALA A 58 -9.39 0.56 7.43
CA ALA A 58 -8.11 -0.10 7.18
C ALA A 58 -8.28 -1.56 6.73
N HIS A 59 -9.29 -2.25 7.26
CA HIS A 59 -9.53 -3.66 6.93
C HIS A 59 -9.98 -3.89 5.49
N ARG A 60 -10.45 -2.84 4.82
CA ARG A 60 -10.93 -2.93 3.44
C ARG A 60 -9.86 -2.61 2.42
N MET A 61 -8.74 -2.03 2.86
CA MET A 61 -7.74 -1.51 1.94
C MET A 61 -7.07 -2.58 1.09
N ALA A 62 -6.84 -3.78 1.63
CA ALA A 62 -6.24 -4.84 0.84
C ALA A 62 -7.09 -5.16 -0.40
N VAL A 63 -8.40 -5.28 -0.21
CA VAL A 63 -9.33 -5.55 -1.32
C VAL A 63 -9.33 -4.41 -2.34
N ILE A 64 -9.36 -3.18 -1.85
CA ILE A 64 -9.35 -1.99 -2.71
C ILE A 64 -8.07 -1.90 -3.52
N LEU A 65 -6.91 -2.15 -2.88
CA LEU A 65 -5.61 -2.11 -3.54
C LEU A 65 -5.49 -3.20 -4.62
N GLU A 66 -6.01 -4.38 -4.36
CA GLU A 66 -5.97 -5.49 -5.32
C GLU A 66 -6.77 -5.22 -6.60
N LYS A 67 -7.68 -4.26 -6.57
CA LYS A 67 -8.46 -3.85 -7.76
C LYS A 67 -7.65 -3.01 -8.75
N LEU A 68 -6.52 -2.45 -8.34
CA LEU A 68 -5.64 -1.75 -9.27
C LEU A 68 -4.96 -2.77 -10.19
N VAL A 69 -5.03 -2.52 -11.49
CA VAL A 69 -4.45 -3.43 -12.49
C VAL A 69 -2.95 -3.62 -12.28
N GLU A 70 -2.26 -2.55 -11.87
CA GLU A 70 -0.82 -2.55 -11.66
C GLU A 70 -0.40 -3.28 -10.38
N VAL A 71 -1.31 -3.53 -9.44
CA VAL A 71 -0.99 -4.22 -8.20
C VAL A 71 -1.01 -5.73 -8.43
N LEU A 72 0.10 -6.38 -8.11
CA LEU A 72 0.29 -7.82 -8.30
C LEU A 72 -0.12 -8.61 -7.07
N SER A 73 0.18 -8.10 -5.88
CA SER A 73 -0.21 -8.74 -4.63
C SER A 73 -0.21 -7.73 -3.48
N VAL A 74 -1.00 -8.03 -2.46
CA VAL A 74 -1.05 -7.25 -1.21
C VAL A 74 -0.97 -8.22 -0.05
N GLU A 75 0.02 -8.03 0.82
CA GLU A 75 0.14 -8.76 2.07
C GLU A 75 -0.19 -7.81 3.22
N THR A 76 -1.07 -8.24 4.11
CA THR A 76 -1.46 -7.45 5.27
C THR A 76 -0.81 -8.02 6.53
N ILE A 77 -0.06 -7.17 7.24
CA ILE A 77 0.63 -7.54 8.46
C ILE A 77 0.03 -6.73 9.61
N LEU A 78 -0.48 -7.43 10.62
CA LEU A 78 -1.03 -6.81 11.82
C LEU A 78 0.03 -6.79 12.91
N ARG A 79 0.28 -5.60 13.45
CA ARG A 79 1.18 -5.41 14.58
C ARG A 79 0.40 -4.83 15.74
N GLY A 80 0.23 -5.64 16.80
CA GLY A 80 -0.51 -5.22 17.99
C GLY A 80 0.40 -4.51 19.00
N PHE A 81 0.26 -3.22 19.14
CA PHE A 81 0.84 -2.41 20.20
C PHE A 81 -0.06 -1.26 20.54
#